data_04299627f5ddc716854664b3b63edead
#
_entry.id   04299627f5ddc716854664b3b63edead
#
_cell.length_a   1.000
_cell.length_b   1.000
_cell.length_c   1.000
_cell.angle_alpha   90.00
_cell.angle_beta   90.00
_cell.angle_gamma   90.00
#
_symmetry.space_group_name_H-M   'P 1'
#
loop_
_entity.id
_entity.type
_entity.pdbx_description
1 polymer ?
#
loop_
_entity_poly.entity_id
_entity_poly.type
_entity_poly.pdbx_seq_one_letter_code
_entity_poly.pdbx_strand_id
1 'polypeptide(L)'
;MNLSPYTLERLREEYKNGRINLFEDTDIKNIEEKNGEFLIKVKGKSKPYISPTRPILATGFISSLKMVNHLFDFEKEKSYALLNENDESTKTPGLFLVGPQVRHENLIFCFIYKYRQRFGVVANTIGKELGLDTSMLEQLRHEGLYLDDLSCCSGECEC
;
A
#
# COMPACT_ATOMS: atom_id res chain seq x y z
N MET A 1 -10.25 -0.13 -5.43
CA MET A 1 -9.64 -0.39 -4.09
C MET A 1 -10.25 -1.68 -3.57
N ASN A 2 -9.45 -2.71 -3.35
CA ASN A 2 -9.96 -3.98 -2.84
C ASN A 2 -9.83 -3.97 -1.31
N LEU A 3 -10.97 -4.00 -0.63
CA LEU A 3 -11.02 -4.21 0.82
C LEU A 3 -10.84 -5.70 1.11
N SER A 4 -10.29 -6.05 2.27
CA SER A 4 -10.29 -7.44 2.70
C SER A 4 -11.74 -7.96 2.81
N PRO A 5 -11.99 -9.27 2.54
CA PRO A 5 -13.32 -9.85 2.66
C PRO A 5 -13.99 -9.53 4.01
N TYR A 6 -13.24 -9.66 5.09
CA TYR A 6 -13.71 -9.34 6.44
C TYR A 6 -14.13 -7.87 6.61
N THR A 7 -13.32 -6.93 6.09
CA THR A 7 -13.64 -5.50 6.16
C THR A 7 -14.86 -5.17 5.31
N LEU A 8 -14.96 -5.78 4.13
CA LEU A 8 -16.09 -5.58 3.22
C LEU A 8 -17.40 -6.10 3.82
N GLU A 9 -17.36 -7.26 4.46
CA GLU A 9 -18.53 -7.84 5.13
C GLU A 9 -19.03 -6.93 6.26
N ARG A 10 -18.17 -6.48 7.15
CA ARG A 10 -18.51 -5.54 8.23
C ARG A 10 -19.07 -4.23 7.70
N LEU A 11 -18.46 -3.67 6.65
CA LEU A 11 -18.96 -2.45 6.01
C LEU A 11 -20.38 -2.62 5.47
N ARG A 12 -20.64 -3.76 4.81
CA ARG A 12 -21.97 -4.09 4.27
C ARG A 12 -23.02 -4.25 5.38
N GLU A 13 -22.65 -4.90 6.48
CA GLU A 13 -23.53 -5.08 7.63
C GLU A 13 -23.91 -3.72 8.25
N GLU A 14 -22.92 -2.86 8.53
CA GLU A 14 -23.16 -1.55 9.13
C GLU A 14 -23.94 -0.61 8.20
N TYR A 15 -23.72 -0.72 6.88
CA TYR A 15 -24.49 0.01 5.88
C TYR A 15 -25.97 -0.44 5.88
N LYS A 16 -26.25 -1.77 5.92
CA LYS A 16 -27.61 -2.32 6.01
C LYS A 16 -28.33 -1.88 7.29
N ASN A 17 -27.58 -1.80 8.39
CA ASN A 17 -28.11 -1.37 9.70
C ASN A 17 -28.32 0.15 9.80
N GLY A 18 -28.00 0.91 8.75
CA GLY A 18 -28.13 2.36 8.74
C GLY A 18 -27.15 3.12 9.64
N ARG A 19 -26.11 2.45 10.14
CA ARG A 19 -25.07 3.08 10.99
C ARG A 19 -23.99 3.80 10.18
N ILE A 20 -23.85 3.45 8.91
CA ILE A 20 -22.89 4.07 7.98
C ILE A 20 -23.67 4.56 6.76
N ASN A 21 -23.38 5.78 6.32
CA ASN A 21 -23.81 6.31 5.04
C ASN A 21 -22.60 6.37 4.11
N LEU A 22 -22.66 5.67 2.99
CA LEU A 22 -21.61 5.65 1.99
C LEU A 22 -21.99 6.57 0.82
N PHE A 23 -21.10 7.47 0.46
CA PHE A 23 -21.26 8.38 -0.68
C PHE A 23 -20.13 8.09 -1.68
N GLU A 24 -20.43 7.22 -2.62
CA GLU A 24 -19.52 6.87 -3.71
C GLU A 24 -19.37 8.04 -4.71
N ASP A 25 -18.31 8.05 -5.49
CA ASP A 25 -18.03 9.05 -6.53
C ASP A 25 -18.21 10.49 -6.05
N THR A 26 -17.81 10.74 -4.79
CA THR A 26 -18.05 11.99 -4.11
C THR A 26 -16.74 12.73 -3.80
N ASP A 27 -16.44 13.75 -4.57
CA ASP A 27 -15.27 14.61 -4.37
C ASP A 27 -15.56 15.70 -3.33
N ILE A 28 -14.79 15.74 -2.26
CA ILE A 28 -14.83 16.83 -1.28
C ILE A 28 -14.10 18.04 -1.87
N LYS A 29 -14.79 19.18 -1.92
CA LYS A 29 -14.23 20.45 -2.39
C LYS A 29 -13.52 21.22 -1.27
N ASN A 30 -14.15 21.29 -0.09
CA ASN A 30 -13.65 22.03 1.06
C ASN A 30 -14.34 21.56 2.33
N ILE A 31 -13.65 21.73 3.47
CA ILE A 31 -14.18 21.53 4.82
C ILE A 31 -13.93 22.82 5.59
N GLU A 32 -15.00 23.40 6.12
CA GLU A 32 -14.98 24.63 6.91
C GLU A 32 -15.56 24.38 8.30
N GLU A 33 -14.92 24.91 9.33
CA GLU A 33 -15.50 24.94 10.67
C GLU A 33 -16.27 26.25 10.84
N LYS A 34 -17.54 26.13 11.27
CA LYS A 34 -18.40 27.28 11.52
C LYS A 34 -19.33 26.98 12.69
N ASN A 35 -19.31 27.83 13.71
CA ASN A 35 -20.16 27.70 14.92
C ASN A 35 -20.02 26.34 15.65
N GLY A 36 -18.83 25.76 15.64
CA GLY A 36 -18.57 24.44 16.27
C GLY A 36 -19.03 23.24 15.44
N GLU A 37 -19.49 23.44 14.21
CA GLU A 37 -19.83 22.38 13.26
C GLU A 37 -18.91 22.43 12.05
N PHE A 38 -18.75 21.27 11.40
CA PHE A 38 -17.95 21.13 10.17
C PHE A 38 -18.85 21.02 8.96
N LEU A 39 -18.71 21.99 8.05
CA LEU A 39 -19.42 22.01 6.76
C LEU A 39 -18.56 21.39 5.68
N ILE A 40 -18.97 20.24 5.19
CA ILE A 40 -18.27 19.46 4.16
C ILE A 40 -18.91 19.78 2.81
N LYS A 41 -18.25 20.59 2.01
CA LYS A 41 -18.70 20.98 0.67
C LYS A 41 -18.23 19.94 -0.35
N VAL A 42 -19.14 19.51 -1.21
CA VAL A 42 -18.93 18.48 -2.22
C VAL A 42 -19.05 19.09 -3.60
N LYS A 43 -18.25 18.67 -4.57
CA LYS A 43 -18.38 19.08 -5.95
C LYS A 43 -19.76 18.68 -6.50
N GLY A 44 -20.40 19.58 -7.22
CA GLY A 44 -21.70 19.33 -7.85
C GLY A 44 -22.92 19.34 -6.91
N LYS A 45 -22.74 19.56 -5.59
CA LYS A 45 -23.83 19.70 -4.63
C LYS A 45 -23.90 21.12 -4.08
N SER A 46 -25.12 21.69 -4.04
CA SER A 46 -25.36 23.04 -3.52
C SER A 46 -25.36 23.12 -1.99
N LYS A 47 -25.78 22.04 -1.32
CA LYS A 47 -25.83 21.98 0.14
C LYS A 47 -24.65 21.16 0.70
N PRO A 48 -23.93 21.67 1.72
CA PRO A 48 -22.90 20.89 2.40
C PRO A 48 -23.51 19.79 3.26
N TYR A 49 -22.70 18.76 3.54
CA TYR A 49 -22.96 17.88 4.67
C TYR A 49 -22.49 18.58 5.95
N ILE A 50 -23.21 18.37 7.05
CA ILE A 50 -22.89 18.97 8.35
C ILE A 50 -22.47 17.85 9.29
N SER A 51 -21.34 17.99 9.95
CA SER A 51 -20.87 17.10 11.00
C SER A 51 -20.66 17.86 12.31
N PRO A 52 -21.21 17.41 13.43
CA PRO A 52 -20.95 18.01 14.74
C PRO A 52 -19.56 17.66 15.27
N THR A 53 -18.87 16.69 14.66
CA THR A 53 -17.54 16.26 15.05
C THR A 53 -16.54 16.47 13.93
N ARG A 54 -15.25 16.63 14.30
CA ARG A 54 -14.17 16.83 13.34
C ARG A 54 -14.05 15.63 12.39
N PRO A 55 -14.07 15.84 11.07
CA PRO A 55 -13.91 14.77 10.10
C PRO A 55 -12.54 14.10 10.19
N ILE A 56 -12.51 12.80 10.02
CA ILE A 56 -11.27 12.02 9.88
C ILE A 56 -10.94 11.91 8.40
N LEU A 57 -9.73 12.33 8.03
CA LEU A 57 -9.24 12.28 6.67
C LEU A 57 -8.43 11.00 6.46
N ALA A 58 -9.02 10.00 5.80
CA ALA A 58 -8.37 8.74 5.44
C ALA A 58 -8.04 8.73 3.94
N THR A 59 -7.24 9.68 3.50
CA THR A 59 -6.95 9.96 2.07
C THR A 59 -5.79 9.14 1.49
N GLY A 60 -5.25 8.18 2.26
CA GLY A 60 -4.09 7.39 1.85
C GLY A 60 -2.77 8.15 1.98
N PHE A 61 -1.74 7.61 1.36
CA PHE A 61 -0.39 8.15 1.42
C PHE A 61 0.14 8.48 0.03
N ILE A 62 0.90 9.54 -0.07
CA ILE A 62 1.73 9.83 -1.24
C ILE A 62 3.08 9.18 -0.98
N SER A 63 3.54 8.36 -1.92
CA SER A 63 4.83 7.69 -1.80
C SER A 63 5.99 8.68 -1.69
N SER A 64 6.88 8.45 -0.72
CA SER A 64 8.15 9.16 -0.59
C SER A 64 9.14 8.84 -1.72
N LEU A 65 8.89 7.80 -2.52
CA LEU A 65 9.66 7.49 -3.73
C LEU A 65 9.75 8.68 -4.71
N LYS A 66 8.79 9.60 -4.67
CA LYS A 66 8.86 10.84 -5.47
C LYS A 66 10.11 11.66 -5.21
N MET A 67 10.68 11.59 -4.01
CA MET A 67 11.90 12.31 -3.64
C MET A 67 13.15 11.73 -4.30
N VAL A 68 13.13 10.44 -4.64
CA VAL A 68 14.24 9.68 -5.24
C VAL A 68 13.84 9.01 -6.55
N ASN A 69 12.83 9.53 -7.22
CA ASN A 69 12.28 8.94 -8.45
C ASN A 69 13.33 8.82 -9.59
N HIS A 70 14.33 9.69 -9.60
CA HIS A 70 15.41 9.66 -10.56
C HIS A 70 16.31 8.42 -10.45
N LEU A 71 16.23 7.67 -9.34
CA LEU A 71 16.97 6.44 -9.08
C LEU A 71 16.23 5.16 -9.48
N PHE A 72 14.98 5.28 -9.93
CA PHE A 72 14.16 4.15 -10.36
C PHE A 72 13.58 4.37 -11.74
N ASP A 73 13.33 3.29 -12.46
CA ASP A 73 12.44 3.30 -13.61
C ASP A 73 10.99 3.12 -13.13
N PHE A 74 10.05 3.71 -13.86
CA PHE A 74 8.62 3.59 -13.58
C PHE A 74 7.88 3.12 -14.83
N GLU A 75 6.91 2.26 -14.66
CA GLU A 75 6.01 1.91 -15.75
C GLU A 75 5.13 3.13 -16.09
N LYS A 76 5.02 3.45 -17.38
CA LYS A 76 4.37 4.70 -17.86
C LYS A 76 2.94 4.89 -17.38
N GLU A 77 2.22 3.81 -17.14
CA GLU A 77 0.81 3.83 -16.70
C GLU A 77 0.62 3.54 -15.21
N LYS A 78 1.69 3.13 -14.53
CA LYS A 78 1.65 2.71 -13.13
C LYS A 78 2.60 3.58 -12.32
N SER A 79 2.17 4.02 -11.16
CA SER A 79 2.95 4.93 -10.30
C SER A 79 3.88 4.19 -9.33
N TYR A 80 4.36 3.00 -9.68
CA TYR A 80 5.29 2.23 -8.86
C TYR A 80 6.64 2.01 -9.57
N ALA A 81 7.70 1.84 -8.77
CA ALA A 81 9.03 1.59 -9.26
C ALA A 81 9.14 0.18 -9.87
N LEU A 82 9.88 0.08 -10.99
CA LEU A 82 10.25 -1.19 -11.57
C LEU A 82 11.43 -1.78 -10.81
N LEU A 83 11.26 -3.00 -10.34
CA LEU A 83 12.22 -3.75 -9.56
C LEU A 83 12.49 -5.09 -10.22
N ASN A 84 13.70 -5.64 -10.01
CA ASN A 84 13.95 -7.03 -10.33
C ASN A 84 13.34 -7.96 -9.26
N GLU A 85 13.45 -9.26 -9.43
CA GLU A 85 12.89 -10.28 -8.52
C GLU A 85 13.41 -10.19 -7.07
N ASN A 86 14.53 -9.51 -6.85
CA ASN A 86 15.15 -9.30 -5.54
C ASN A 86 14.85 -7.92 -4.92
N ASP A 87 13.89 -7.19 -5.45
CA ASP A 87 13.52 -5.83 -5.02
C ASP A 87 14.60 -4.77 -5.28
N GLU A 88 15.56 -5.04 -6.17
CA GLU A 88 16.57 -4.08 -6.61
C GLU A 88 16.03 -3.21 -7.74
N SER A 89 16.44 -1.95 -7.77
CA SER A 89 16.11 -1.01 -8.85
C SER A 89 16.65 -1.51 -10.21
N THR A 90 15.78 -1.56 -11.22
CA THR A 90 16.21 -1.87 -12.60
C THR A 90 17.12 -0.82 -13.20
N LYS A 91 17.15 0.39 -12.61
CA LYS A 91 17.93 1.54 -13.08
C LYS A 91 19.24 1.72 -12.34
N THR A 92 19.25 1.50 -11.04
CA THR A 92 20.40 1.80 -10.17
C THR A 92 20.85 0.54 -9.45
N PRO A 93 21.92 -0.13 -9.91
CA PRO A 93 22.46 -1.31 -9.26
C PRO A 93 22.87 -1.05 -7.81
N GLY A 94 22.61 -2.02 -6.91
CA GLY A 94 22.88 -1.92 -5.48
C GLY A 94 21.87 -1.09 -4.71
N LEU A 95 20.80 -0.59 -5.35
CA LEU A 95 19.73 0.14 -4.70
C LEU A 95 18.49 -0.73 -4.58
N PHE A 96 18.05 -1.00 -3.37
CA PHE A 96 16.90 -1.86 -3.07
C PHE A 96 15.73 -1.04 -2.53
N LEU A 97 14.53 -1.43 -2.91
CA LEU A 97 13.30 -0.90 -2.33
C LEU A 97 12.71 -1.90 -1.36
N VAL A 98 12.42 -1.46 -0.13
CA VAL A 98 11.77 -2.30 0.87
C VAL A 98 10.51 -1.61 1.43
N GLY A 99 9.57 -2.40 1.89
CA GLY A 99 8.37 -1.88 2.54
C GLY A 99 7.11 -1.87 1.65
N PRO A 100 6.10 -1.06 2.00
CA PRO A 100 4.76 -1.14 1.40
C PRO A 100 4.67 -0.64 -0.04
N GLN A 101 5.76 -0.09 -0.59
CA GLN A 101 5.82 0.39 -1.98
C GLN A 101 6.36 -0.65 -2.97
N VAL A 102 6.86 -1.78 -2.47
CA VAL A 102 7.28 -2.89 -3.33
C VAL A 102 6.09 -3.41 -4.12
N ARG A 103 6.29 -3.62 -5.42
CA ARG A 103 5.31 -4.17 -6.35
C ARG A 103 6.00 -5.10 -7.34
N HIS A 104 5.38 -6.24 -7.57
CA HIS A 104 5.76 -7.16 -8.64
C HIS A 104 4.49 -7.50 -9.42
N GLU A 105 4.34 -6.94 -10.61
CA GLU A 105 3.14 -7.08 -11.44
C GLU A 105 1.84 -6.77 -10.67
N ASN A 106 1.05 -7.79 -10.35
CA ASN A 106 -0.19 -7.68 -9.59
C ASN A 106 0.00 -7.86 -8.07
N LEU A 107 1.22 -8.19 -7.63
CA LEU A 107 1.50 -8.42 -6.21
C LEU A 107 1.70 -7.11 -5.48
N ILE A 108 0.95 -6.96 -4.38
CA ILE A 108 0.96 -5.79 -3.53
C ILE A 108 1.39 -6.19 -2.12
N PHE A 109 2.47 -5.61 -1.65
CA PHE A 109 3.00 -5.87 -0.30
C PHE A 109 2.60 -4.75 0.67
N CYS A 110 1.29 -4.44 0.75
CA CYS A 110 0.80 -3.26 1.48
C CYS A 110 0.81 -3.38 3.01
N PHE A 111 0.87 -4.59 3.55
CA PHE A 111 0.89 -4.83 4.99
C PHE A 111 2.26 -5.30 5.47
N ILE A 112 2.60 -4.94 6.72
CA ILE A 112 3.89 -5.27 7.31
C ILE A 112 4.19 -6.78 7.29
N TYR A 113 3.20 -7.62 7.55
CA TYR A 113 3.40 -9.08 7.54
C TYR A 113 3.68 -9.63 6.13
N LYS A 114 3.33 -8.88 5.06
CA LYS A 114 3.66 -9.23 3.67
C LYS A 114 5.04 -8.70 3.29
N TYR A 115 5.27 -7.38 3.40
CA TYR A 115 6.53 -6.83 2.91
C TYR A 115 7.74 -7.21 3.78
N ARG A 116 7.57 -7.53 5.06
CA ARG A 116 8.69 -8.01 5.89
C ARG A 116 9.30 -9.31 5.38
N GLN A 117 8.53 -10.15 4.66
CA GLN A 117 9.01 -11.37 4.05
C GLN A 117 10.03 -11.12 2.93
N ARG A 118 10.05 -9.91 2.37
CA ARG A 118 11.00 -9.48 1.35
C ARG A 118 12.33 -8.99 1.93
N PHE A 119 12.38 -8.65 3.22
CA PHE A 119 13.63 -8.22 3.86
C PHE A 119 14.70 -9.30 3.84
N GLY A 120 14.31 -10.56 4.03
CA GLY A 120 15.22 -11.69 3.92
C GLY A 120 15.82 -11.84 2.51
N VAL A 121 15.00 -11.62 1.47
CA VAL A 121 15.43 -11.69 0.08
C VAL A 121 16.47 -10.62 -0.22
N VAL A 122 16.19 -9.36 0.15
CA VAL A 122 17.13 -8.24 -0.02
C VAL A 122 18.42 -8.48 0.75
N ALA A 123 18.33 -8.90 2.02
CA ALA A 123 19.51 -9.19 2.85
C ALA A 123 20.37 -10.33 2.25
N ASN A 124 19.74 -11.37 1.71
CA ASN A 124 20.43 -12.46 1.05
C ASN A 124 21.15 -12.01 -0.22
N THR A 125 20.49 -11.17 -1.03
CA THR A 125 21.09 -10.64 -2.26
C THR A 125 22.32 -9.79 -1.94
N ILE A 126 22.18 -8.82 -1.03
CA ILE A 126 23.31 -7.96 -0.60
C ILE A 126 24.42 -8.81 0.02
N GLY A 127 24.09 -9.78 0.88
CA GLY A 127 25.09 -10.65 1.50
C GLY A 127 25.88 -11.45 0.48
N LYS A 128 25.22 -12.03 -0.51
CA LYS A 128 25.88 -12.78 -1.61
C LYS A 128 26.78 -11.89 -2.46
N GLU A 129 26.33 -10.70 -2.82
CA GLU A 129 27.14 -9.72 -3.57
C GLU A 129 28.41 -9.31 -2.82
N LEU A 130 28.33 -9.24 -1.49
CA LEU A 130 29.48 -8.94 -0.62
C LEU A 130 30.32 -10.18 -0.27
N GLY A 131 29.98 -11.37 -0.79
CA GLY A 131 30.70 -12.61 -0.49
C GLY A 131 30.51 -13.12 0.95
N LEU A 132 29.43 -12.72 1.62
CA LEU A 132 29.12 -13.13 2.99
C LEU A 132 28.36 -14.47 3.00
N ASP A 133 28.50 -15.23 4.10
CA ASP A 133 27.69 -16.41 4.35
C ASP A 133 26.27 -15.97 4.75
N THR A 134 25.30 -16.34 3.93
CA THR A 134 23.88 -16.03 4.14
C THR A 134 23.07 -17.24 4.57
N SER A 135 23.68 -18.36 4.92
CA SER A 135 23.01 -19.62 5.29
C SER A 135 22.02 -19.47 6.45
N MET A 136 22.30 -18.58 7.39
CA MET A 136 21.38 -18.24 8.49
C MET A 136 20.03 -17.70 8.03
N LEU A 137 19.95 -17.07 6.85
CA LEU A 137 18.71 -16.51 6.32
C LEU A 137 17.73 -17.59 5.85
N GLU A 138 18.21 -18.82 5.60
CA GLU A 138 17.32 -19.94 5.28
C GLU A 138 16.38 -20.30 6.45
N GLN A 139 16.76 -20.01 7.69
CA GLN A 139 15.89 -20.21 8.85
C GLN A 139 14.63 -19.33 8.75
N LEU A 140 14.75 -18.11 8.20
CA LEU A 140 13.64 -17.21 7.99
C LEU A 140 12.57 -17.79 7.06
N ARG A 141 12.94 -18.69 6.15
CA ARG A 141 12.01 -19.39 5.26
C ARG A 141 11.06 -20.28 6.05
N HIS A 142 11.57 -21.01 7.05
CA HIS A 142 10.75 -21.85 7.93
C HIS A 142 9.81 -21.04 8.84
N GLU A 143 10.21 -19.82 9.13
CA GLU A 143 9.41 -18.88 9.95
C GLU A 143 8.40 -18.07 9.13
N GLY A 144 8.31 -18.30 7.80
CA GLY A 144 7.45 -17.52 6.91
C GLY A 144 7.87 -16.05 6.76
N LEU A 145 9.18 -15.78 6.94
CA LEU A 145 9.77 -14.43 6.85
C LEU A 145 10.68 -14.26 5.62
N TYR A 146 10.61 -15.20 4.67
CA TYR A 146 11.40 -15.19 3.45
C TYR A 146 10.53 -15.63 2.27
N LEU A 147 10.18 -14.70 1.40
CA LEU A 147 9.34 -14.92 0.22
C LEU A 147 10.11 -14.53 -1.05
N ASP A 148 10.77 -15.46 -1.67
CA ASP A 148 11.45 -15.31 -2.96
C ASP A 148 10.63 -15.82 -4.15
N ASP A 149 9.79 -16.82 -3.94
CA ASP A 149 8.89 -17.33 -4.97
C ASP A 149 7.66 -16.43 -5.10
N LEU A 150 7.64 -15.60 -6.14
CA LEU A 150 6.54 -14.70 -6.45
C LEU A 150 5.43 -15.38 -7.25
N SER A 151 5.63 -16.58 -7.74
CA SER A 151 4.66 -17.31 -8.56
C SER A 151 3.45 -17.81 -7.76
N CYS A 152 3.63 -18.07 -6.48
CA CYS A 152 2.57 -18.55 -5.60
C CYS A 152 1.46 -17.52 -5.34
N CYS A 153 1.69 -16.28 -5.70
CA CYS A 153 0.77 -15.16 -5.44
C CYS A 153 0.02 -14.70 -6.71
N SER A 154 -0.02 -15.50 -7.77
CA SER A 154 -0.69 -15.18 -9.04
C SER A 154 -2.22 -15.24 -8.97
N GLY A 155 -2.80 -15.59 -7.82
CA GLY A 155 -4.23 -15.53 -7.54
C GLY A 155 -4.66 -14.21 -6.90
N GLU A 156 -5.95 -13.95 -6.84
CA GLU A 156 -6.53 -12.80 -6.18
C GLU A 156 -5.97 -12.67 -4.76
N CYS A 157 -5.38 -11.51 -4.47
CA CYS A 157 -4.77 -11.24 -3.16
C CYS A 157 -5.91 -11.13 -2.13
N GLU A 158 -6.30 -12.22 -1.52
CA GLU A 158 -7.17 -12.22 -0.35
C GLU A 158 -6.39 -11.66 0.84
N CYS A 159 -6.63 -10.38 1.11
CA CYS A 159 -6.10 -9.70 2.29
C CYS A 159 -7.09 -9.78 3.44
#